data_d83b7ed846763d9ac037b22951eef6ab
#
_entry.id   d83b7ed846763d9ac037b22951eef6ab
#
_cell.length_a   1.000
_cell.length_b   1.000
_cell.length_c   1.000
_cell.angle_alpha   90.00
_cell.angle_beta   90.00
_cell.angle_gamma   90.00
#
_symmetry.space_group_name_H-M   'P 1'
#
loop_
_entity.id
_entity.type
_entity.pdbx_description
1 polymer ?
#
loop_
_entity_poly.entity_id
_entity_poly.type
_entity_poly.pdbx_seq_one_letter_code
_entity_poly.pdbx_strand_id
1 'polypeptide(L)'
;MITLGNVLWFIFGGWWMGLGWWLAGLLCVVTVVGLPWAKACFVIGQFAFLPFGKEAFSRNQLTGKDDIGTGALGMVGNILWFIFAGLWLAIGHVATALALFLTIIGMPFGIQHLKLAVLALAPIGKKIVAK
;
A
#
# COMPACT_ATOMS: atom_id res chain seq x y z
N MET A 1 -15.00 -7.31 -14.81
CA MET A 1 -14.97 -6.05 -14.01
C MET A 1 -13.61 -5.83 -13.35
N ILE A 2 -13.04 -6.83 -12.67
CA ILE A 2 -11.71 -6.70 -12.05
C ILE A 2 -10.63 -6.33 -13.05
N THR A 3 -10.59 -7.03 -14.18
CA THR A 3 -9.59 -6.77 -15.23
C THR A 3 -9.75 -5.38 -15.81
N LEU A 4 -10.99 -4.97 -16.12
CA LEU A 4 -11.25 -3.64 -16.65
C LEU A 4 -10.87 -2.55 -15.63
N GLY A 5 -11.24 -2.75 -14.37
CA GLY A 5 -10.87 -1.81 -13.31
C GLY A 5 -9.36 -1.65 -13.18
N ASN A 6 -8.62 -2.76 -13.21
CA ASN A 6 -7.16 -2.73 -13.13
C ASN A 6 -6.52 -2.07 -14.36
N VAL A 7 -7.05 -2.31 -15.55
CA VAL A 7 -6.53 -1.67 -16.78
C VAL A 7 -6.70 -0.15 -16.70
N LEU A 8 -7.90 0.31 -16.35
CA LEU A 8 -8.17 1.74 -16.23
C LEU A 8 -7.33 2.37 -15.11
N TRP A 9 -7.24 1.72 -13.98
CA TRP A 9 -6.41 2.18 -12.86
C TRP A 9 -4.95 2.32 -13.28
N PHE A 10 -4.40 1.29 -13.93
CA PHE A 10 -3.02 1.30 -14.39
C PHE A 10 -2.74 2.44 -15.35
N ILE A 11 -3.62 2.64 -16.35
CA ILE A 11 -3.44 3.70 -17.35
C ILE A 11 -3.48 5.08 -16.72
N PHE A 12 -4.43 5.32 -15.80
CA PHE A 12 -4.66 6.66 -15.25
C PHE A 12 -3.79 7.01 -14.05
N GLY A 13 -3.14 6.07 -13.42
CA GLY A 13 -2.30 6.40 -12.27
C GLY A 13 -1.52 5.26 -11.65
N GLY A 14 -2.00 4.02 -11.81
CA GLY A 14 -1.40 2.88 -11.13
C GLY A 14 0.06 2.64 -11.50
N TRP A 15 0.39 2.76 -12.78
CA TRP A 15 1.77 2.58 -13.25
C TRP A 15 2.71 3.59 -12.59
N TRP A 16 2.27 4.81 -12.47
CA TRP A 16 3.03 5.89 -11.86
C TRP A 16 3.23 5.66 -10.36
N MET A 17 2.13 5.35 -9.66
CA MET A 17 2.19 5.10 -8.22
C MET A 17 3.03 3.87 -7.89
N GLY A 18 2.83 2.78 -8.63
CA GLY A 18 3.58 1.55 -8.40
C GLY A 18 5.07 1.75 -8.62
N LEU A 19 5.45 2.42 -9.71
CA LEU A 19 6.86 2.73 -9.97
C LEU A 19 7.43 3.64 -8.89
N GLY A 20 6.67 4.63 -8.44
CA GLY A 20 7.09 5.52 -7.36
C GLY A 20 7.40 4.75 -6.07
N TRP A 21 6.53 3.81 -5.70
CA TRP A 21 6.75 3.00 -4.51
C TRP A 21 7.93 2.05 -4.65
N TRP A 22 8.10 1.46 -5.84
CA TRP A 22 9.26 0.59 -6.09
C TRP A 22 10.57 1.38 -6.09
N LEU A 23 10.56 2.60 -6.66
CA LEU A 23 11.72 3.48 -6.59
C LEU A 23 12.04 3.83 -5.13
N ALA A 24 11.02 4.16 -4.33
CA ALA A 24 11.21 4.40 -2.90
C ALA A 24 11.79 3.18 -2.19
N GLY A 25 11.35 1.98 -2.55
CA GLY A 25 11.91 0.73 -2.02
C GLY A 25 13.38 0.55 -2.36
N LEU A 26 13.77 0.84 -3.60
CA LEU A 26 15.18 0.79 -4.00
C LEU A 26 16.03 1.80 -3.22
N LEU A 27 15.52 3.02 -3.03
CA LEU A 27 16.21 4.02 -2.24
C LEU A 27 16.37 3.58 -0.79
N CYS A 28 15.36 2.94 -0.22
CA CYS A 28 15.45 2.36 1.12
C CYS A 28 16.55 1.30 1.22
N VAL A 29 16.68 0.45 0.20
CA VAL A 29 17.75 -0.57 0.17
C VAL A 29 19.13 0.09 0.13
N VAL A 30 19.30 1.10 -0.74
CA VAL A 30 20.58 1.78 -0.93
C VAL A 30 21.02 2.50 0.34
N THR A 31 20.08 3.09 1.09
CA THR A 31 20.42 3.86 2.30
C THR A 31 20.75 2.98 3.51
N VAL A 32 20.53 1.69 3.45
CA VAL A 32 20.72 0.72 4.54
C VAL A 32 19.81 1.01 5.76
N VAL A 33 19.75 2.26 6.22
CA VAL A 33 18.85 2.66 7.33
C VAL A 33 17.40 2.42 6.95
N GLY A 34 17.06 2.55 5.68
CA GLY A 34 15.71 2.31 5.17
C GLY A 34 15.36 0.85 4.93
N LEU A 35 16.31 -0.09 5.11
CA LEU A 35 16.05 -1.50 4.84
C LEU A 35 14.77 -2.07 5.47
N PRO A 36 14.43 -1.74 6.73
CA PRO A 36 13.19 -2.27 7.32
C PRO A 36 11.93 -1.89 6.54
N TRP A 37 11.96 -0.77 5.83
CA TRP A 37 10.80 -0.26 5.07
C TRP A 37 10.85 -0.60 3.59
N ALA A 38 11.98 -1.12 3.09
CA ALA A 38 12.13 -1.44 1.66
C ALA A 38 11.06 -2.43 1.19
N LYS A 39 10.91 -3.53 1.90
CA LYS A 39 9.90 -4.55 1.56
C LYS A 39 8.49 -3.97 1.63
N ALA A 40 8.21 -3.11 2.60
CA ALA A 40 6.92 -2.45 2.72
C ALA A 40 6.63 -1.58 1.49
N CYS A 41 7.61 -0.83 1.00
CA CYS A 41 7.45 -0.04 -0.22
C CYS A 41 7.16 -0.91 -1.44
N PHE A 42 7.85 -2.05 -1.58
CA PHE A 42 7.58 -2.97 -2.67
C PHE A 42 6.18 -3.58 -2.58
N VAL A 43 5.72 -3.90 -1.38
CA VAL A 43 4.36 -4.44 -1.18
C VAL A 43 3.30 -3.39 -1.53
N ILE A 44 3.47 -2.15 -1.09
CA ILE A 44 2.54 -1.07 -1.44
C ILE A 44 2.54 -0.86 -2.96
N GLY A 45 3.70 -0.86 -3.59
CA GLY A 45 3.82 -0.71 -5.03
C GLY A 45 3.10 -1.84 -5.77
N GLN A 46 3.28 -3.07 -5.32
CA GLN A 46 2.57 -4.23 -5.90
C GLN A 46 1.06 -4.03 -5.88
N PHE A 47 0.53 -3.55 -4.77
CA PHE A 47 -0.90 -3.24 -4.67
C PHE A 47 -1.27 -2.06 -5.57
N ALA A 48 -0.45 -1.00 -5.57
CA ALA A 48 -0.74 0.23 -6.30
C ALA A 48 -0.78 0.03 -7.83
N PHE A 49 -0.05 -0.95 -8.36
CA PHE A 49 -0.10 -1.24 -9.79
C PHE A 49 -1.46 -1.72 -10.24
N LEU A 50 -2.02 -2.71 -9.55
CA LEU A 50 -3.26 -3.38 -9.95
C LEU A 50 -4.07 -3.77 -8.70
N PRO A 51 -4.78 -2.81 -8.07
CA PRO A 51 -5.40 -3.05 -6.77
C PRO A 51 -6.73 -3.80 -6.82
N PHE A 52 -7.44 -3.77 -7.95
CA PHE A 52 -8.75 -4.38 -8.03
C PHE A 52 -8.65 -5.90 -7.86
N GLY A 53 -9.51 -6.44 -7.01
CA GLY A 53 -9.53 -7.87 -6.72
C GLY A 53 -8.45 -8.32 -5.75
N LYS A 54 -7.76 -7.38 -5.09
CA LYS A 54 -6.69 -7.70 -4.16
C LYS A 54 -6.95 -7.05 -2.81
N GLU A 55 -6.40 -7.64 -1.77
CA GLU A 55 -6.40 -7.06 -0.42
C GLU A 55 -5.07 -7.30 0.27
N ALA A 56 -4.77 -6.44 1.25
CA ALA A 56 -3.59 -6.56 2.08
C ALA A 56 -3.97 -7.23 3.40
N PHE A 57 -3.21 -8.24 3.79
CA PHE A 57 -3.38 -8.93 5.07
C PHE A 57 -2.07 -8.91 5.83
N SER A 58 -2.13 -8.94 7.16
CA SER A 58 -0.94 -9.21 7.95
C SER A 58 -0.49 -10.64 7.72
N ARG A 59 0.83 -10.84 7.56
CA ARG A 59 1.35 -12.18 7.27
C ARG A 59 1.02 -13.19 8.36
N ASN A 60 1.00 -12.76 9.63
CA ASN A 60 0.65 -13.64 10.73
C ASN A 60 -0.80 -14.14 10.67
N GLN A 61 -1.71 -13.37 10.07
CA GLN A 61 -3.08 -13.82 9.84
C GLN A 61 -3.15 -14.94 8.81
N LEU A 62 -2.23 -14.93 7.84
CA LEU A 62 -2.21 -15.93 6.77
C LEU A 62 -1.47 -17.20 7.17
N THR A 63 -0.38 -17.07 7.97
CA THR A 63 0.49 -18.20 8.32
C THR A 63 0.20 -18.75 9.71
N GLY A 64 -0.47 -18.02 10.57
CA GLY A 64 -0.70 -18.38 11.96
C GLY A 64 0.53 -18.18 12.86
N LYS A 65 1.61 -17.61 12.34
CA LYS A 65 2.86 -17.39 13.07
C LYS A 65 3.37 -15.99 12.85
N ASP A 66 3.97 -15.40 13.89
CA ASP A 66 4.65 -14.11 13.74
C ASP A 66 6.03 -14.31 13.08
N ASP A 67 6.46 -13.28 12.37
CA ASP A 67 7.81 -13.16 11.84
C ASP A 67 8.40 -11.82 12.28
N ILE A 68 9.56 -11.44 11.75
CA ILE A 68 10.22 -10.18 12.14
C ILE A 68 9.30 -8.99 11.83
N GLY A 69 8.58 -9.01 10.69
CA GLY A 69 7.72 -7.90 10.27
C GLY A 69 6.38 -7.85 10.99
N THR A 70 5.89 -8.97 11.54
CA THR A 70 4.61 -9.03 12.25
C THR A 70 4.76 -9.06 13.76
N GLY A 71 6.00 -9.21 14.27
CA GLY A 71 6.28 -9.18 15.69
C GLY A 71 6.57 -7.78 16.21
N ALA A 72 7.27 -7.70 17.34
CA ALA A 72 7.54 -6.45 18.04
C ALA A 72 8.38 -5.48 17.20
N LEU A 73 9.39 -5.97 16.47
CA LEU A 73 10.21 -5.09 15.62
C LEU A 73 9.41 -4.51 14.46
N GLY A 74 8.53 -5.30 13.86
CA GLY A 74 7.63 -4.81 12.83
C GLY A 74 6.67 -3.75 13.34
N MET A 75 6.17 -3.92 14.56
CA MET A 75 5.30 -2.94 15.21
C MET A 75 6.03 -1.61 15.42
N VAL A 76 7.27 -1.65 15.92
CA VAL A 76 8.09 -0.44 16.10
C VAL A 76 8.32 0.24 14.75
N GLY A 77 8.67 -0.51 13.71
CA GLY A 77 8.86 0.01 12.36
C GLY A 77 7.60 0.67 11.82
N ASN A 78 6.44 0.07 12.04
CA ASN A 78 5.16 0.65 11.62
C ASN A 78 4.82 1.93 12.39
N ILE A 79 5.14 2.01 13.67
CA ILE A 79 4.92 3.23 14.46
C ILE A 79 5.79 4.37 13.91
N LEU A 80 7.06 4.11 13.65
CA LEU A 80 7.95 5.12 13.06
C LEU A 80 7.46 5.55 11.67
N TRP A 81 7.06 4.60 10.85
CA TRP A 81 6.49 4.89 9.54
C TRP A 81 5.24 5.76 9.65
N PHE A 82 4.33 5.41 10.56
CA PHE A 82 3.09 6.16 10.79
C PHE A 82 3.38 7.63 11.07
N ILE A 83 4.34 7.90 11.97
CA ILE A 83 4.65 9.27 12.37
C ILE A 83 5.27 10.06 11.22
N PHE A 84 6.23 9.47 10.50
CA PHE A 84 7.02 10.20 9.50
C PHE A 84 6.43 10.20 8.09
N ALA A 85 5.63 9.20 7.75
CA ALA A 85 5.14 9.06 6.39
C ALA A 85 3.69 8.54 6.32
N GLY A 86 3.36 7.49 7.06
CA GLY A 86 2.11 6.75 6.89
C GLY A 86 0.87 7.60 7.09
N LEU A 87 0.83 8.40 8.15
CA LEU A 87 -0.32 9.26 8.44
C LEU A 87 -0.56 10.26 7.30
N TRP A 88 0.50 10.89 6.80
CA TRP A 88 0.41 11.88 5.73
C TRP A 88 -0.02 11.26 4.41
N LEU A 89 0.52 10.08 4.09
CA LEU A 89 0.13 9.34 2.90
C LEU A 89 -1.33 8.89 2.98
N ALA A 90 -1.76 8.41 4.14
CA ALA A 90 -3.15 7.99 4.35
C ALA A 90 -4.11 9.17 4.19
N ILE A 91 -3.77 10.33 4.75
CA ILE A 91 -4.59 11.54 4.57
C ILE A 91 -4.70 11.89 3.09
N GLY A 92 -3.60 11.82 2.34
CA GLY A 92 -3.61 12.08 0.90
C GLY A 92 -4.52 11.12 0.14
N HIS A 93 -4.45 9.83 0.46
CA HIS A 93 -5.31 8.82 -0.18
C HIS A 93 -6.78 9.01 0.19
N VAL A 94 -7.09 9.34 1.45
CA VAL A 94 -8.47 9.59 1.87
C VAL A 94 -9.03 10.82 1.15
N ALA A 95 -8.26 11.90 1.06
CA ALA A 95 -8.68 13.10 0.34
C ALA A 95 -8.95 12.79 -1.13
N THR A 96 -8.08 12.01 -1.77
CA THR A 96 -8.27 11.59 -3.16
C THR A 96 -9.51 10.72 -3.31
N ALA A 97 -9.74 9.81 -2.38
CA ALA A 97 -10.93 8.96 -2.38
C ALA A 97 -12.21 9.79 -2.27
N LEU A 98 -12.24 10.78 -1.39
CA LEU A 98 -13.41 11.66 -1.25
C LEU A 98 -13.71 12.41 -2.54
N ALA A 99 -12.66 12.92 -3.20
CA ALA A 99 -12.82 13.58 -4.50
C ALA A 99 -13.40 12.64 -5.56
N LEU A 100 -12.91 11.40 -5.60
CA LEU A 100 -13.41 10.40 -6.56
C LEU A 100 -14.84 9.97 -6.26
N PHE A 101 -15.24 9.94 -4.99
CA PHE A 101 -16.61 9.59 -4.61
C PHE A 101 -17.64 10.63 -5.06
N LEU A 102 -17.21 11.82 -5.44
CA LEU A 102 -18.11 12.82 -6.01
C LEU A 102 -18.58 12.44 -7.42
N THR A 103 -17.96 11.46 -8.05
CA THR A 103 -18.36 10.94 -9.36
C THR A 103 -18.72 9.46 -9.24
N ILE A 104 -19.70 9.03 -10.05
CA ILE A 104 -20.11 7.62 -10.06
C ILE A 104 -18.99 6.74 -10.60
N ILE A 105 -18.34 7.16 -11.68
CA ILE A 105 -17.25 6.41 -12.31
C ILE A 105 -16.04 6.34 -11.39
N GLY A 106 -15.79 7.39 -10.61
CA GLY A 106 -14.67 7.44 -9.68
C GLY A 106 -14.84 6.60 -8.39
N MET A 107 -16.07 6.18 -8.06
CA MET A 107 -16.32 5.45 -6.81
C MET A 107 -15.46 4.18 -6.67
N PRO A 108 -15.38 3.27 -7.67
CA PRO A 108 -14.52 2.10 -7.55
C PRO A 108 -13.06 2.44 -7.32
N PHE A 109 -12.59 3.52 -7.93
CA PHE A 109 -11.21 3.99 -7.77
C PHE A 109 -10.99 4.60 -6.39
N GLY A 110 -11.99 5.31 -5.87
CA GLY A 110 -11.95 5.83 -4.50
C GLY A 110 -11.82 4.72 -3.48
N ILE A 111 -12.51 3.60 -3.67
CA ILE A 111 -12.39 2.43 -2.79
C ILE A 111 -10.94 1.93 -2.77
N GLN A 112 -10.26 1.88 -3.92
CA GLN A 112 -8.87 1.44 -3.97
C GLN A 112 -7.95 2.41 -3.23
N HIS A 113 -8.19 3.71 -3.29
CA HIS A 113 -7.46 4.70 -2.50
C HIS A 113 -7.69 4.53 -1.00
N LEU A 114 -8.89 4.15 -0.57
CA LEU A 114 -9.12 3.83 0.84
C LEU A 114 -8.33 2.61 1.29
N LYS A 115 -8.23 1.58 0.44
CA LYS A 115 -7.39 0.41 0.73
C LYS A 115 -5.92 0.80 0.83
N LEU A 116 -5.46 1.67 -0.07
CA LEU A 116 -4.09 2.19 -0.02
C LEU A 116 -3.85 3.02 1.24
N ALA A 117 -4.83 3.81 1.67
CA ALA A 117 -4.73 4.59 2.90
C ALA A 117 -4.51 3.68 4.11
N VAL A 118 -5.31 2.63 4.24
CA VAL A 118 -5.17 1.66 5.33
C VAL A 118 -3.80 0.98 5.28
N LEU A 119 -3.39 0.53 4.10
CA LEU A 119 -2.08 -0.11 3.92
C LEU A 119 -0.94 0.84 4.27
N ALA A 120 -1.05 2.11 3.87
CA ALA A 120 -0.01 3.10 4.12
C ALA A 120 0.17 3.44 5.60
N LEU A 121 -0.83 3.19 6.44
CA LEU A 121 -0.70 3.44 7.88
C LEU A 121 0.28 2.49 8.55
N ALA A 122 0.30 1.23 8.16
CA ALA A 122 1.14 0.20 8.79
C ALA A 122 1.52 -0.87 7.76
N PRO A 123 2.45 -0.59 6.84
CA PRO A 123 2.72 -1.48 5.72
C PRO A 123 3.65 -2.65 6.05
N ILE A 124 4.45 -2.57 7.11
CA ILE A 124 5.38 -3.64 7.46
C ILE A 124 4.59 -4.86 7.91
N GLY A 125 4.94 -6.03 7.42
CA GLY A 125 4.29 -7.27 7.78
C GLY A 125 3.08 -7.64 6.93
N LYS A 126 2.78 -6.86 5.90
CA LYS A 126 1.63 -7.09 5.02
C LYS A 126 2.01 -7.95 3.80
N LYS A 127 1.01 -8.63 3.28
CA LYS A 127 1.10 -9.36 2.02
C LYS A 127 -0.15 -9.08 1.19
N ILE A 128 0.04 -8.93 -0.11
CA ILE A 128 -1.06 -8.68 -1.04
C ILE A 128 -1.56 -10.03 -1.55
N VAL A 129 -2.84 -10.24 -1.45
CA VAL A 129 -3.50 -11.51 -1.81
C VAL A 129 -4.63 -11.22 -2.77
N ALA A 130 -4.76 -12.06 -3.79
CA ALA A 130 -5.90 -12.02 -4.70
C ALA A 130 -7.16 -12.48 -3.94
N LYS A 131 -8.24 -11.76 -4.14
CA LYS A 131 -9.49 -12.02 -3.43
C LYS A 131 -10.55 -12.63 -4.34
#